data_74ef6a735cf9d452559fe511b52a9971
#
_entry.id   74ef6a735cf9d452559fe511b52a9971
#
_cell.length_a   1.000
_cell.length_b   1.000
_cell.length_c   1.000
_cell.angle_alpha   90.00
_cell.angle_beta   90.00
_cell.angle_gamma   90.00
#
_symmetry.space_group_name_H-M   'P 1'
#
loop_
_entity.id
_entity.type
_entity.pdbx_description
1 polymer ?
#
loop_
_entity_poly.entity_id
_entity_poly.type
_entity_poly.pdbx_seq_one_letter_code
_entity_poly.pdbx_strand_id
1 'polypeptide(L)'
;MRCTGRGQVFLAENSAHLHPIELQGDAICVSADSVLAFDESLRHEVRRIEGHGIPGGALFTMQFQGTGTVVVKTHGTPVVLPVTPTTFADSNAVVAWSAAAQVIISSQVRLRRHAYPGHSGETVNLQFRGAPGNFIVVQPYEV
;
A
#
# COMPACT_ATOMS: atom_id res chain seq x y z
N MET A 1 -13.05 13.71 -4.06
CA MET A 1 -13.52 14.71 -5.04
C MET A 1 -13.65 14.04 -6.40
N ARG A 2 -14.72 14.30 -7.12
CA ARG A 2 -14.97 13.75 -8.45
C ARG A 2 -14.75 14.83 -9.50
N CYS A 3 -13.95 14.53 -10.51
CA CYS A 3 -13.71 15.43 -11.64
C CYS A 3 -14.47 14.93 -12.87
N THR A 4 -15.26 15.79 -13.49
CA THR A 4 -16.03 15.47 -14.69
C THR A 4 -15.83 16.55 -15.74
N GLY A 5 -16.01 16.19 -17.01
CA GLY A 5 -15.89 17.12 -18.13
C GLY A 5 -14.86 16.65 -19.16
N ARG A 6 -14.54 17.55 -20.09
CA ARG A 6 -13.53 17.33 -21.13
C ARG A 6 -12.38 18.30 -20.95
N GLY A 7 -11.15 17.79 -20.98
CA GLY A 7 -9.96 18.60 -20.80
C GLY A 7 -8.80 17.81 -20.25
N GLN A 8 -7.82 18.52 -19.77
CA GLN A 8 -6.63 17.95 -19.15
C GLN A 8 -6.62 18.29 -17.67
N VAL A 9 -6.23 17.32 -16.84
CA VAL A 9 -6.05 17.51 -15.39
C VAL A 9 -4.59 17.23 -15.06
N PHE A 10 -3.96 18.15 -14.34
CA PHE A 10 -2.60 17.98 -13.84
C PHE A 10 -2.67 17.70 -12.35
N LEU A 11 -2.03 16.62 -11.93
CA LEU A 11 -2.03 16.16 -10.55
C LEU A 11 -0.61 16.24 -9.97
N ALA A 12 -0.51 16.68 -8.74
CA ALA A 12 0.74 16.72 -8.00
C ALA A 12 0.46 16.52 -6.51
N GLU A 13 1.44 16.01 -5.79
CA GLU A 13 1.35 15.80 -4.35
C GLU A 13 2.73 16.00 -3.71
N ASN A 14 2.92 17.14 -3.09
CA ASN A 14 4.01 17.46 -2.15
C ASN A 14 5.36 16.78 -2.45
N SER A 15 5.87 16.93 -3.66
CA SER A 15 7.12 16.33 -4.15
C SER A 15 7.17 14.80 -4.16
N ALA A 16 6.04 14.13 -4.01
CA ALA A 16 5.97 12.69 -4.14
C ALA A 16 6.14 12.25 -5.61
N HIS A 17 6.58 11.02 -5.80
CA HIS A 17 6.59 10.40 -7.12
C HIS A 17 5.20 9.82 -7.41
N LEU A 18 4.71 10.05 -8.62
CA LEU A 18 3.40 9.57 -9.06
C LEU A 18 3.56 8.46 -10.08
N HIS A 19 2.86 7.35 -9.86
CA HIS A 19 2.93 6.19 -10.74
C HIS A 19 1.53 5.73 -11.12
N PRO A 20 1.20 5.68 -12.43
CA PRO A 20 -0.03 5.07 -12.88
C PRO A 20 0.09 3.55 -12.84
N ILE A 21 -0.93 2.89 -12.31
CA ILE A 21 -1.08 1.44 -12.36
C ILE A 21 -2.31 1.14 -13.22
N GLU A 22 -2.10 0.44 -14.33
CA GLU A 22 -3.18 0.06 -15.23
C GLU A 22 -3.71 -1.31 -14.86
N LEU A 23 -5.01 -1.40 -14.63
CA LEU A 23 -5.71 -2.64 -14.35
C LEU A 23 -6.48 -3.08 -15.60
N GLN A 24 -6.38 -4.36 -15.93
CA GLN A 24 -7.10 -4.99 -17.04
C GLN A 24 -7.89 -6.19 -16.53
N GLY A 25 -8.96 -5.92 -15.79
CA GLY A 25 -9.74 -6.94 -15.12
C GLY A 25 -9.13 -7.46 -13.83
N ASP A 26 -7.98 -6.91 -13.42
CA ASP A 26 -7.27 -7.31 -12.21
C ASP A 26 -7.82 -6.62 -10.96
N ALA A 27 -7.44 -7.13 -9.81
CA ALA A 27 -7.72 -6.52 -8.53
C ALA A 27 -6.43 -6.22 -7.77
N ILE A 28 -6.34 -5.02 -7.20
CA ILE A 28 -5.20 -4.55 -6.44
C ILE A 28 -5.66 -3.90 -5.14
N CYS A 29 -4.90 -4.10 -4.08
CA CYS A 29 -5.05 -3.35 -2.84
C CYS A 29 -3.98 -2.28 -2.75
N VAL A 30 -4.37 -1.07 -2.38
CA VAL A 30 -3.46 0.07 -2.23
C VAL A 30 -3.63 0.63 -0.83
N SER A 31 -2.52 0.97 -0.18
CA SER A 31 -2.58 1.71 1.08
C SER A 31 -3.35 3.02 0.86
N ALA A 32 -4.30 3.32 1.74
CA ALA A 32 -5.20 4.48 1.55
C ALA A 32 -4.43 5.80 1.40
N ASP A 33 -3.32 5.93 2.12
CA ASP A 33 -2.48 7.13 2.06
C ASP A 33 -1.70 7.28 0.75
N SER A 34 -1.59 6.21 -0.01
CA SER A 34 -0.86 6.20 -1.29
C SER A 34 -1.75 6.40 -2.51
N VAL A 35 -3.05 6.46 -2.36
CA VAL A 35 -3.98 6.71 -3.47
C VAL A 35 -4.07 8.20 -3.74
N LEU A 36 -3.78 8.62 -4.97
CA LEU A 36 -3.97 10.00 -5.40
C LEU A 36 -5.24 10.16 -6.23
N ALA A 37 -5.42 9.32 -7.23
CA ALA A 37 -6.57 9.39 -8.15
C ALA A 37 -6.84 8.03 -8.77
N PHE A 38 -8.03 7.83 -9.28
CA PHE A 38 -8.40 6.61 -9.99
C PHE A 38 -9.56 6.85 -10.95
N ASP A 39 -9.67 6.00 -11.96
CA ASP A 39 -10.76 6.06 -12.91
C ASP A 39 -12.08 5.66 -12.26
N GLU A 40 -13.14 6.38 -12.59
CA GLU A 40 -14.49 6.10 -12.10
C GLU A 40 -15.01 4.73 -12.53
N SER A 41 -14.50 4.19 -13.65
CA SER A 41 -14.87 2.86 -14.13
C SER A 41 -14.44 1.72 -13.22
N LEU A 42 -13.50 1.96 -12.31
CA LEU A 42 -13.03 0.96 -11.36
C LEU A 42 -14.01 0.80 -10.20
N ARG A 43 -14.26 -0.44 -9.84
CA ARG A 43 -14.90 -0.73 -8.54
C ARG A 43 -13.88 -0.46 -7.45
N HIS A 44 -14.31 0.23 -6.41
CA HIS A 44 -13.44 0.51 -5.28
C HIS A 44 -14.17 0.24 -3.96
N GLU A 45 -13.41 -0.20 -2.98
CA GLU A 45 -13.91 -0.53 -1.66
C GLU A 45 -12.83 -0.18 -0.64
N VAL A 46 -13.21 0.51 0.42
CA VAL A 46 -12.31 0.76 1.54
C VAL A 46 -12.33 -0.47 2.44
N ARG A 47 -11.16 -1.01 2.71
CA ARG A 47 -10.99 -2.14 3.62
C ARG A 47 -10.18 -1.74 4.83
N ARG A 48 -10.56 -2.30 5.95
CA ARG A 48 -9.88 -2.14 7.22
C ARG A 48 -9.18 -3.44 7.58
N ILE A 49 -7.87 -3.37 7.77
CA ILE A 49 -7.09 -4.49 8.27
C ILE A 49 -6.83 -4.24 9.75
N GLU A 50 -7.43 -5.06 10.60
CA GLU A 50 -7.26 -4.95 12.05
C GLU A 50 -6.05 -5.73 12.53
N GLY A 51 -5.36 -5.20 13.53
CA GLY A 51 -4.24 -5.89 14.15
C GLY A 51 -3.77 -5.22 15.41
N HIS A 52 -3.17 -6.01 16.29
CA HIS A 52 -2.55 -5.50 17.51
C HIS A 52 -1.25 -4.76 17.17
N GLY A 53 -1.00 -3.65 17.85
CA GLY A 53 0.22 -2.86 17.69
C GLY A 53 0.21 -1.84 16.56
N ILE A 54 -0.89 -1.72 15.81
CA ILE A 54 -1.05 -0.66 14.82
C ILE A 54 -1.57 0.60 15.53
N PRO A 55 -0.95 1.78 15.32
CA PRO A 55 -1.51 3.03 15.81
C PRO A 55 -2.94 3.22 15.29
N GLY A 56 -3.89 3.42 16.21
CA GLY A 56 -5.31 3.49 15.87
C GLY A 56 -6.00 2.13 15.67
N GLY A 57 -5.28 1.01 15.81
CA GLY A 57 -5.82 -0.36 15.79
C GLY A 57 -6.17 -0.91 14.40
N ALA A 58 -5.93 -0.16 13.33
CA ALA A 58 -6.25 -0.60 11.98
C ALA A 58 -5.39 0.06 10.91
N LEU A 59 -5.18 -0.67 9.82
CA LEU A 59 -4.62 -0.16 8.57
C LEU A 59 -5.75 -0.04 7.55
N PHE A 60 -5.92 1.13 6.95
CA PHE A 60 -6.92 1.35 5.91
C PHE A 60 -6.31 1.15 4.53
N THR A 61 -7.00 0.38 3.71
CA THR A 61 -6.62 0.10 2.32
C THR A 61 -7.80 0.33 1.41
N MET A 62 -7.51 0.59 0.14
CA MET A 62 -8.53 0.63 -0.91
C MET A 62 -8.27 -0.52 -1.87
N GLN A 63 -9.30 -1.33 -2.11
CA GLN A 63 -9.24 -2.37 -3.12
C GLN A 63 -9.89 -1.84 -4.40
N PHE A 64 -9.16 -1.95 -5.51
CA PHE A 64 -9.66 -1.59 -6.83
C PHE A 64 -9.77 -2.83 -7.69
N GLN A 65 -10.82 -2.91 -8.49
CA GLN A 65 -11.05 -4.01 -9.44
C GLN A 65 -11.68 -3.49 -10.70
N GLY A 66 -11.28 -4.06 -11.82
CA GLY A 66 -11.84 -3.77 -13.14
C GLY A 66 -10.78 -3.31 -14.13
N THR A 67 -11.20 -2.51 -15.08
CA THR A 67 -10.32 -1.97 -16.13
C THR A 67 -10.27 -0.46 -16.01
N GLY A 68 -9.07 0.06 -15.79
CA GLY A 68 -8.82 1.49 -15.61
C GLY A 68 -7.49 1.75 -14.94
N THR A 69 -7.24 3.00 -14.60
CA THR A 69 -5.96 3.45 -14.04
C THR A 69 -6.14 3.91 -12.59
N VAL A 70 -5.22 3.50 -11.73
CA VAL A 70 -5.05 4.04 -10.39
C VAL A 70 -3.71 4.76 -10.34
N VAL A 71 -3.71 6.01 -9.89
CA VAL A 71 -2.47 6.78 -9.69
C VAL A 71 -2.10 6.70 -8.22
N VAL A 72 -0.94 6.14 -7.95
CA VAL A 72 -0.39 6.05 -6.59
C VAL A 72 0.74 7.05 -6.41
N LYS A 73 0.89 7.53 -5.18
CA LYS A 73 1.98 8.41 -4.77
C LYS A 73 2.95 7.63 -3.89
N THR A 74 4.23 7.79 -4.14
CA THR A 74 5.29 7.14 -3.38
C THR A 74 6.35 8.13 -2.96
N HIS A 75 7.04 7.82 -1.87
CA HIS A 75 8.24 8.55 -1.45
C HIS A 75 9.47 7.80 -1.98
N GLY A 76 10.02 8.29 -3.09
CA GLY A 76 11.08 7.64 -3.83
C GLY A 76 10.56 6.67 -4.88
N THR A 77 11.48 6.03 -5.61
CA THR A 77 11.14 5.10 -6.69
C THR A 77 10.64 3.77 -6.10
N PRO A 78 9.42 3.35 -6.42
CA PRO A 78 8.88 2.10 -5.90
C PRO A 78 9.54 0.88 -6.53
N VAL A 79 9.58 -0.21 -5.77
CA VAL A 79 10.10 -1.51 -6.22
C VAL A 79 8.97 -2.54 -6.16
N VAL A 80 8.82 -3.31 -7.22
CA VAL A 80 7.87 -4.41 -7.29
C VAL A 80 8.59 -5.70 -6.92
N LEU A 81 8.08 -6.40 -5.92
CA LEU A 81 8.66 -7.65 -5.42
C LEU A 81 7.64 -8.78 -5.54
N PRO A 82 8.08 -9.99 -5.90
CA PRO A 82 7.20 -11.15 -5.88
C PRO A 82 6.85 -11.55 -4.46
N VAL A 83 5.63 -12.03 -4.25
CA VAL A 83 5.21 -12.60 -2.99
C VAL A 83 5.70 -14.04 -2.90
N THR A 84 6.45 -14.32 -1.85
CA THR A 84 6.90 -15.66 -1.49
C THR A 84 6.26 -16.07 -0.15
N PRO A 85 6.34 -17.35 0.25
CA PRO A 85 5.78 -17.78 1.56
C PRO A 85 6.37 -17.07 2.77
N THR A 86 7.49 -16.36 2.62
CA THR A 86 8.19 -15.66 3.70
C THR A 86 8.39 -14.18 3.42
N THR A 87 7.51 -13.56 2.64
CA THR A 87 7.61 -12.13 2.32
C THR A 87 7.05 -11.30 3.47
N PHE A 88 7.91 -10.44 4.03
CA PHE A 88 7.54 -9.48 5.07
C PHE A 88 7.89 -8.08 4.59
N ALA A 89 7.07 -7.10 4.95
CA ALA A 89 7.36 -5.71 4.68
C ALA A 89 6.84 -4.82 5.83
N ASP A 90 7.53 -3.71 6.06
CA ASP A 90 7.06 -2.71 7.02
C ASP A 90 5.77 -2.07 6.52
N SER A 91 4.80 -1.89 7.39
CA SER A 91 3.50 -1.32 7.03
C SER A 91 3.59 0.08 6.44
N ASN A 92 4.61 0.86 6.83
CA ASN A 92 4.83 2.21 6.31
C ASN A 92 5.56 2.24 4.97
N ALA A 93 6.20 1.13 4.59
CA ALA A 93 6.90 1.00 3.31
C ALA A 93 6.04 0.37 2.21
N VAL A 94 4.95 -0.29 2.56
CA VAL A 94 4.09 -0.96 1.58
C VAL A 94 3.12 0.03 0.95
N VAL A 95 3.12 0.09 -0.38
CA VAL A 95 2.25 0.97 -1.16
C VAL A 95 1.04 0.21 -1.69
N ALA A 96 1.25 -0.96 -2.27
CA ALA A 96 0.21 -1.74 -2.91
C ALA A 96 0.57 -3.23 -2.96
N TRP A 97 -0.43 -4.07 -3.20
CA TRP A 97 -0.23 -5.52 -3.37
C TRP A 97 -1.38 -6.13 -4.16
N SER A 98 -1.13 -7.32 -4.72
CA SER A 98 -2.17 -8.10 -5.39
C SER A 98 -3.30 -8.43 -4.43
N ALA A 99 -4.54 -8.20 -4.82
CA ALA A 99 -5.70 -8.48 -3.98
C ALA A 99 -5.85 -9.97 -3.62
N ALA A 100 -5.30 -10.86 -4.45
CA ALA A 100 -5.29 -12.30 -4.20
C ALA A 100 -4.26 -12.71 -3.14
N ALA A 101 -3.31 -11.85 -2.78
CA ALA A 101 -2.36 -12.14 -1.72
C ALA A 101 -3.03 -12.01 -0.35
N GLN A 102 -2.76 -12.98 0.53
CA GLN A 102 -3.21 -12.92 1.91
C GLN A 102 -2.27 -12.06 2.72
N VAL A 103 -2.82 -11.16 3.53
CA VAL A 103 -2.05 -10.25 4.38
C VAL A 103 -2.30 -10.60 5.84
N ILE A 104 -1.22 -10.81 6.58
CA ILE A 104 -1.25 -11.07 8.02
C ILE A 104 -0.42 -9.98 8.70
N ILE A 105 -1.00 -9.35 9.71
CA ILE A 105 -0.29 -8.34 10.50
C ILE A 105 0.44 -9.01 11.65
N SER A 106 1.72 -8.73 11.77
CA SER A 106 2.50 -9.14 12.93
C SER A 106 3.22 -7.93 13.52
N SER A 107 3.05 -7.72 14.81
CA SER A 107 3.83 -6.74 15.54
C SER A 107 4.98 -7.46 16.25
N GLN A 108 6.20 -6.99 16.03
CA GLN A 108 7.35 -7.47 16.77
C GLN A 108 7.83 -6.38 17.70
N VAL A 109 7.74 -6.65 18.98
CA VAL A 109 8.42 -5.80 19.97
C VAL A 109 9.88 -6.25 20.04
N ARG A 110 10.78 -5.45 19.51
CA ARG A 110 12.21 -5.68 19.67
C ARG A 110 12.68 -4.93 20.91
N LEU A 111 12.94 -5.67 21.98
CA LEU A 111 13.69 -5.15 23.11
C LEU A 111 15.15 -5.01 22.69
N ARG A 112 15.52 -3.85 22.15
CA ARG A 112 16.91 -3.52 21.90
C ARG A 112 17.50 -2.88 23.14
N ARG A 113 18.64 -3.41 23.61
CA ARG A 113 19.43 -2.83 24.72
C ARG A 113 19.91 -1.40 24.46
N HIS A 114 19.80 -0.91 23.23
CA HIS A 114 20.22 0.40 22.78
C HIS A 114 19.12 1.10 21.98
N ALA A 115 17.90 1.14 22.53
CA ALA A 115 16.85 1.97 21.95
C ALA A 115 17.27 3.43 22.07
N TYR A 116 17.39 4.12 20.95
CA TYR A 116 17.58 5.57 20.97
C TYR A 116 16.37 6.22 21.66
N PRO A 117 16.57 7.25 22.50
CA PRO A 117 15.46 7.98 23.09
C PRO A 117 14.52 8.48 21.97
N GLY A 118 13.24 8.10 22.06
CA GLY A 118 12.21 8.48 21.08
C GLY A 118 11.86 7.41 20.05
N HIS A 119 12.55 6.28 19.99
CA HIS A 119 12.12 5.13 19.19
C HIS A 119 11.35 4.15 20.07
N SER A 120 10.06 3.97 19.75
CA SER A 120 9.34 2.80 20.22
C SER A 120 9.95 1.57 19.54
N GLY A 121 10.32 0.55 20.30
CA GLY A 121 10.85 -0.70 19.74
C GLY A 121 9.80 -1.55 19.01
N GLU A 122 8.64 -0.97 18.65
CA GLU A 122 7.57 -1.64 17.93
C GLU A 122 7.71 -1.41 16.44
N THR A 123 7.86 -2.51 15.71
CA THR A 123 7.77 -2.52 14.25
C THR A 123 6.53 -3.32 13.85
N VAL A 124 5.64 -2.69 13.10
CA VAL A 124 4.48 -3.37 12.52
C VAL A 124 4.89 -3.88 11.15
N ASN A 125 4.92 -5.19 10.98
CA ASN A 125 5.21 -5.84 9.73
C ASN A 125 3.97 -6.49 9.15
N LEU A 126 3.85 -6.43 7.84
CA LEU A 126 2.86 -7.17 7.09
C LEU A 126 3.52 -8.42 6.50
N GLN A 127 2.94 -9.58 6.75
CA GLN A 127 3.33 -10.82 6.11
C GLN A 127 2.39 -11.08 4.94
N PHE A 128 2.96 -11.30 3.77
CA PHE A 128 2.21 -11.62 2.56
C PHE A 128 2.39 -13.07 2.20
N ARG A 129 1.28 -13.72 1.83
CA ARG A 129 1.26 -15.09 1.33
C ARG A 129 0.44 -15.12 0.06
N GLY A 130 0.88 -15.85 -0.93
CA GLY A 130 0.13 -15.99 -2.17
C GLY A 130 0.74 -17.01 -3.13
N ALA A 131 -0.06 -17.37 -4.12
CA ALA A 131 0.38 -18.20 -5.24
C ALA A 131 1.40 -17.45 -6.11
N PRO A 132 2.17 -18.15 -6.97
CA PRO A 132 3.04 -17.50 -7.94
C PRO A 132 2.28 -16.47 -8.78
N GLY A 133 2.91 -15.33 -9.06
CA GLY A 133 2.31 -14.22 -9.80
C GLY A 133 1.77 -13.08 -8.92
N ASN A 134 1.63 -13.28 -7.61
CA ASN A 134 1.30 -12.20 -6.69
C ASN A 134 2.53 -11.33 -6.41
N PHE A 135 2.28 -10.05 -6.18
CA PHE A 135 3.34 -9.06 -5.99
C PHE A 135 2.98 -8.07 -4.88
N ILE A 136 4.00 -7.42 -4.36
CA ILE A 136 3.89 -6.24 -3.51
C ILE A 136 4.69 -5.10 -4.12
N VAL A 137 4.25 -3.88 -3.86
CA VAL A 137 4.96 -2.65 -4.25
C VAL A 137 5.39 -1.96 -2.97
N VAL A 138 6.68 -1.71 -2.84
CA VAL A 138 7.27 -1.05 -1.67
C VAL A 138 7.99 0.23 -2.08
N GLN A 139 8.05 1.18 -1.16
CA GLN A 139 8.79 2.43 -1.34
C GLN A 139 10.04 2.44 -0.45
N PRO A 140 11.10 3.16 -0.86
CA PRO A 140 12.37 3.16 -0.12
C PRO A 140 12.34 3.93 1.19
N TYR A 141 11.34 4.82 1.38
CA TYR A 141 11.22 5.63 2.58
C TYR A 141 9.98 5.22 3.38
N GLU A 142 10.14 5.11 4.67
CA GLU A 142 9.03 4.98 5.61
C GLU A 142 8.36 6.34 5.82
N VAL A 143 7.07 6.31 5.89
CA VAL A 143 6.28 7.51 6.12
C VAL A 143 5.61 7.46 7.48
#